data_e01e5ab89f812133bed18952d21c9aa1
#
_entry.id   e01e5ab89f812133bed18952d21c9aa1
#
_cell.length_a   1.000
_cell.length_b   1.000
_cell.length_c   1.000
_cell.angle_alpha   90.00
_cell.angle_beta   90.00
_cell.angle_gamma   90.00
#
_symmetry.space_group_name_H-M   'P 1'
#
loop_
_entity.id
_entity.type
_entity.pdbx_description
1 polymer ?
#
loop_
_entity_poly.entity_id
_entity_poly.type
_entity_poly.pdbx_seq_one_letter_code
_entity_poly.pdbx_strand_id
1 'polypeptide(L)'
;MTNLSLQDRFSLISLNALNSTRNSTAKKAAIRCISAAGVLDRFLQETEELTEDSDEYRSRLDALSVSLKEAAHLSSSAAKELEHTVYTRLNNLGLMTEASSLVSCDLEFSSAGNKILEYRTDSDEYSRQTESLRAELMEEGNVFDETVCMLWLLRESSCFYDLFSREEQKYLTSRINELYLNSLLAKTLLSVSIHNALDSAALGTLFEKESDFFHPARYRGSISGSVYGTFQCRFH
;
A
#
# COMPACT_ATOMS: atom_id res chain seq x y z
N MET A 1 -10.95 -17.25 15.09
CA MET A 1 -10.44 -16.43 13.97
C MET A 1 -9.08 -15.92 14.40
N THR A 2 -8.03 -16.13 13.60
CA THR A 2 -6.70 -15.62 13.88
C THR A 2 -6.73 -14.12 13.64
N ASN A 3 -6.40 -13.33 14.66
CA ASN A 3 -6.30 -11.88 14.51
C ASN A 3 -4.96 -11.60 13.80
N LEU A 4 -5.02 -11.29 12.50
CA LEU A 4 -3.86 -10.97 11.69
C LEU A 4 -3.54 -9.48 11.81
N SER A 5 -2.27 -9.15 11.97
CA SER A 5 -1.81 -7.76 11.92
C SER A 5 -1.96 -7.17 10.51
N LEU A 6 -1.93 -5.85 10.38
CA LEU A 6 -1.90 -5.17 9.08
C LEU A 6 -0.72 -5.67 8.22
N GLN A 7 0.45 -5.89 8.86
CA GLN A 7 1.63 -6.44 8.19
C GLN A 7 1.35 -7.84 7.63
N ASP A 8 0.68 -8.72 8.38
CA ASP A 8 0.32 -10.06 7.92
C ASP A 8 -0.69 -10.00 6.76
N ARG A 9 -1.75 -9.23 6.92
CA ARG A 9 -2.80 -9.05 5.89
C ARG A 9 -2.23 -8.49 4.60
N PHE A 10 -1.40 -7.46 4.68
CA PHE A 10 -0.73 -6.90 3.51
C PHE A 10 0.23 -7.91 2.86
N SER A 11 0.96 -8.70 3.65
CA SER A 11 1.89 -9.70 3.13
C SER A 11 1.18 -10.82 2.38
N LEU A 12 0.02 -11.28 2.88
CA LEU A 12 -0.82 -12.27 2.19
C LEU A 12 -1.26 -11.79 0.81
N ILE A 13 -1.54 -10.50 0.67
CA ILE A 13 -1.94 -9.90 -0.61
C ILE A 13 -0.71 -9.70 -1.50
N SER A 14 0.31 -9.02 -1.00
CA SER A 14 1.41 -8.52 -1.83
C SER A 14 2.43 -9.58 -2.25
N LEU A 15 2.63 -10.64 -1.46
CA LEU A 15 3.57 -11.71 -1.77
C LEU A 15 2.94 -12.87 -2.57
N ASN A 16 1.64 -12.84 -2.84
CA ASN A 16 0.99 -13.90 -3.60
C ASN A 16 1.53 -13.96 -5.03
N ALA A 17 2.03 -15.12 -5.44
CA ALA A 17 2.62 -15.34 -6.76
C ALA A 17 1.64 -15.18 -7.93
N LEU A 18 0.34 -15.04 -7.66
CA LEU A 18 -0.66 -14.73 -8.69
C LEU A 18 -0.67 -13.24 -9.08
N ASN A 19 -0.02 -12.40 -8.28
CA ASN A 19 0.03 -10.95 -8.50
C ASN A 19 1.31 -10.55 -9.28
N SER A 20 1.36 -9.29 -9.73
CA SER A 20 2.49 -8.73 -10.51
C SER A 20 3.81 -8.67 -9.76
N THR A 21 3.85 -8.99 -8.47
CA THR A 21 5.07 -9.13 -7.65
C THR A 21 6.03 -10.24 -8.11
N ARG A 22 5.70 -11.01 -9.14
CA ARG A 22 6.66 -11.85 -9.87
C ARG A 22 7.86 -11.09 -10.40
N ASN A 23 7.69 -9.81 -10.69
CA ASN A 23 8.79 -8.94 -11.08
C ASN A 23 9.65 -8.60 -9.84
N SER A 24 10.96 -8.73 -9.97
CA SER A 24 11.92 -8.48 -8.88
C SER A 24 11.83 -7.06 -8.31
N THR A 25 11.47 -6.07 -9.12
CA THR A 25 11.29 -4.67 -8.68
C THR A 25 10.01 -4.50 -7.88
N ALA A 26 8.90 -5.06 -8.35
CA ALA A 26 7.63 -5.05 -7.62
C ALA A 26 7.75 -5.80 -6.29
N LYS A 27 8.44 -6.94 -6.26
CA LYS A 27 8.71 -7.68 -5.03
C LYS A 27 9.53 -6.87 -4.03
N LYS A 28 10.56 -6.15 -4.48
CA LYS A 28 11.32 -5.25 -3.60
C LYS A 28 10.46 -4.13 -3.02
N ALA A 29 9.59 -3.54 -3.84
CA ALA A 29 8.63 -2.55 -3.38
C ALA A 29 7.68 -3.13 -2.33
N ALA A 30 7.12 -4.31 -2.57
CA ALA A 30 6.27 -5.02 -1.61
C ALA A 30 6.98 -5.27 -0.27
N ILE A 31 8.24 -5.73 -0.28
CA ILE A 31 9.00 -5.98 0.96
C ILE A 31 9.24 -4.68 1.75
N ARG A 32 9.51 -3.56 1.07
CA ARG A 32 9.61 -2.24 1.73
C ARG A 32 8.27 -1.85 2.36
N CYS A 33 7.17 -2.08 1.66
CA CYS A 33 5.83 -1.83 2.19
C CYS A 33 5.49 -2.76 3.36
N ILE A 34 5.95 -4.01 3.37
CA ILE A 34 5.82 -4.92 4.51
C ILE A 34 6.56 -4.38 5.74
N SER A 35 7.74 -3.80 5.56
CA SER A 35 8.44 -3.12 6.66
C SER A 35 7.67 -1.91 7.17
N ALA A 36 7.16 -1.08 6.27
CA ALA A 36 6.33 0.08 6.60
C ALA A 36 5.01 -0.34 7.29
N ALA A 37 4.41 -1.46 6.89
CA ALA A 37 3.22 -2.01 7.54
C ALA A 37 3.44 -2.31 9.02
N GLY A 38 4.62 -2.80 9.41
CA GLY A 38 4.96 -2.99 10.83
C GLY A 38 5.09 -1.68 11.62
N VAL A 39 5.41 -0.56 10.96
CA VAL A 39 5.36 0.79 11.58
C VAL A 39 3.92 1.24 11.75
N LEU A 40 3.08 1.00 10.73
CA LEU A 40 1.66 1.33 10.77
C LEU A 40 0.92 0.52 11.84
N ASP A 41 1.22 -0.79 11.99
CA ASP A 41 0.65 -1.62 13.07
C ASP A 41 0.90 -0.97 14.45
N ARG A 42 2.13 -0.54 14.71
CA ARG A 42 2.46 0.13 15.97
C ARG A 42 1.74 1.47 16.13
N PHE A 43 1.71 2.27 15.08
CA PHE A 43 0.98 3.53 15.08
C PHE A 43 -0.50 3.33 15.42
N LEU A 44 -1.18 2.39 14.76
CA LEU A 44 -2.58 2.08 15.02
C LEU A 44 -2.81 1.65 16.47
N GLN A 45 -1.95 0.76 17.02
CA GLN A 45 -2.04 0.32 18.41
C GLN A 45 -1.82 1.47 19.40
N GLU A 46 -0.84 2.34 19.13
CA GLU A 46 -0.51 3.46 20.01
C GLU A 46 -1.52 4.60 19.95
N THR A 47 -2.35 4.66 18.90
CA THR A 47 -3.34 5.73 18.69
C THR A 47 -4.78 5.25 18.85
N GLU A 48 -5.02 3.97 19.16
CA GLU A 48 -6.36 3.38 19.26
C GLU A 48 -7.30 4.13 20.21
N GLU A 49 -6.77 4.65 21.34
CA GLU A 49 -7.53 5.39 22.33
C GLU A 49 -7.45 6.91 22.15
N LEU A 50 -6.69 7.40 21.16
CA LEU A 50 -6.49 8.83 20.93
C LEU A 50 -7.54 9.37 19.95
N THR A 51 -7.96 10.61 20.17
CA THR A 51 -8.79 11.33 19.21
C THR A 51 -7.90 12.10 18.22
N GLU A 52 -8.32 12.22 16.96
CA GLU A 52 -7.59 12.97 15.92
C GLU A 52 -7.30 14.43 16.30
N ASP A 53 -8.12 15.02 17.17
CA ASP A 53 -7.96 16.40 17.63
C ASP A 53 -6.90 16.57 18.74
N SER A 54 -6.42 15.47 19.34
CA SER A 54 -5.44 15.53 20.40
C SER A 54 -4.05 15.93 19.90
N ASP A 55 -3.33 16.71 20.71
CA ASP A 55 -1.95 17.10 20.39
C ASP A 55 -1.02 15.89 20.32
N GLU A 56 -1.32 14.84 21.12
CA GLU A 56 -0.56 13.61 21.12
C GLU A 56 -0.72 12.86 19.80
N TYR A 57 -1.95 12.70 19.29
CA TYR A 57 -2.20 12.08 17.99
C TYR A 57 -1.46 12.82 16.87
N ARG A 58 -1.54 14.13 16.84
CA ARG A 58 -0.85 14.95 15.84
C ARG A 58 0.67 14.81 15.91
N SER A 59 1.24 14.78 17.10
CA SER A 59 2.68 14.57 17.30
C SER A 59 3.12 13.20 16.77
N ARG A 60 2.35 12.13 17.03
CA ARG A 60 2.62 10.78 16.51
C ARG A 60 2.48 10.73 14.99
N LEU A 61 1.49 11.42 14.45
CA LEU A 61 1.26 11.50 13.02
C LEU A 61 2.40 12.23 12.28
N ASP A 62 2.94 13.30 12.86
CA ASP A 62 4.09 14.03 12.31
C ASP A 62 5.35 13.12 12.28
N ALA A 63 5.57 12.33 13.32
CA ALA A 63 6.67 11.38 13.38
C ALA A 63 6.51 10.19 12.42
N LEU A 64 5.27 9.82 12.10
CA LEU A 64 4.94 8.67 11.27
C LEU A 64 5.60 8.75 9.88
N SER A 65 5.56 9.91 9.23
CA SER A 65 6.10 10.09 7.88
C SER A 65 7.62 9.87 7.81
N VAL A 66 8.34 10.19 8.87
CA VAL A 66 9.79 9.94 9.01
C VAL A 66 10.02 8.46 9.24
N SER A 67 9.30 7.86 10.19
CA SER A 67 9.43 6.44 10.54
C SER A 67 9.12 5.53 9.34
N LEU A 68 8.14 5.86 8.50
CA LEU A 68 7.80 5.10 7.29
C LEU A 68 8.94 5.14 6.27
N LYS A 69 9.57 6.29 6.05
CA LYS A 69 10.72 6.42 5.15
C LYS A 69 11.92 5.64 5.65
N GLU A 70 12.20 5.71 6.96
CA GLU A 70 13.28 4.94 7.58
C GLU A 70 13.04 3.44 7.47
N ALA A 71 11.84 2.97 7.77
CA ALA A 71 11.46 1.56 7.66
C ALA A 71 11.57 1.01 6.23
N ALA A 72 11.36 1.85 5.23
CA ALA A 72 11.49 1.46 3.82
C ALA A 72 12.95 1.38 3.34
N HIS A 73 13.91 1.92 4.08
CA HIS A 73 15.34 1.85 3.77
C HIS A 73 15.96 0.54 4.26
N LEU A 74 15.63 -0.55 3.58
CA LEU A 74 16.14 -1.89 3.90
C LEU A 74 17.42 -2.20 3.12
N SER A 75 18.45 -2.71 3.82
CA SER A 75 19.54 -3.41 3.16
C SER A 75 19.04 -4.70 2.51
N SER A 76 19.75 -5.20 1.52
CA SER A 76 19.39 -6.48 0.86
C SER A 76 19.32 -7.66 1.85
N SER A 77 20.15 -7.63 2.91
CA SER A 77 20.13 -8.66 3.95
C SER A 77 18.87 -8.53 4.82
N ALA A 78 18.58 -7.32 5.30
CA ALA A 78 17.40 -7.04 6.12
C ALA A 78 16.10 -7.34 5.37
N ALA A 79 16.05 -7.04 4.07
CA ALA A 79 14.90 -7.36 3.23
C ALA A 79 14.65 -8.86 3.13
N LYS A 80 15.71 -9.68 2.93
CA LYS A 80 15.59 -11.14 2.90
C LYS A 80 15.19 -11.73 4.26
N GLU A 81 15.73 -11.19 5.33
CA GLU A 81 15.39 -11.62 6.70
C GLU A 81 13.93 -11.31 7.03
N LEU A 82 13.45 -10.11 6.69
CA LEU A 82 12.05 -9.74 6.85
C LEU A 82 11.13 -10.65 6.04
N GLU A 83 11.44 -10.86 4.77
CA GLU A 83 10.70 -11.77 3.88
C GLU A 83 10.59 -13.17 4.49
N HIS A 84 11.71 -13.72 4.95
CA HIS A 84 11.76 -15.05 5.56
C HIS A 84 10.96 -15.11 6.87
N THR A 85 11.08 -14.10 7.71
CA THR A 85 10.37 -14.00 9.00
C THR A 85 8.85 -13.99 8.78
N VAL A 86 8.39 -13.14 7.87
CA VAL A 86 6.96 -13.03 7.55
C VAL A 86 6.44 -14.33 6.93
N TYR A 87 7.16 -14.88 5.95
CA TYR A 87 6.80 -16.16 5.35
C TYR A 87 6.70 -17.27 6.41
N THR A 88 7.70 -17.42 7.28
CA THR A 88 7.71 -18.47 8.31
C THR A 88 6.52 -18.33 9.25
N ARG A 89 6.18 -17.10 9.66
CA ARG A 89 5.01 -16.83 10.50
C ARG A 89 3.70 -17.23 9.80
N LEU A 90 3.50 -16.80 8.56
CA LEU A 90 2.29 -17.09 7.80
C LEU A 90 2.19 -18.57 7.40
N ASN A 91 3.31 -19.22 7.12
CA ASN A 91 3.36 -20.66 6.86
C ASN A 91 2.98 -21.46 8.11
N ASN A 92 3.48 -21.08 9.28
CA ASN A 92 3.11 -21.74 10.56
C ASN A 92 1.61 -21.61 10.88
N LEU A 93 0.96 -20.57 10.37
CA LEU A 93 -0.49 -20.38 10.46
C LEU A 93 -1.25 -21.14 9.35
N GLY A 94 -0.57 -21.78 8.42
CA GLY A 94 -1.17 -22.46 7.26
C GLY A 94 -1.71 -21.52 6.18
N LEU A 95 -1.35 -20.24 6.24
CA LEU A 95 -1.91 -19.20 5.37
C LEU A 95 -1.07 -18.91 4.13
N MET A 96 0.18 -19.40 4.10
CA MET A 96 1.09 -19.20 2.97
C MET A 96 1.99 -20.43 2.79
N THR A 97 2.23 -20.81 1.54
CA THR A 97 3.13 -21.90 1.18
C THR A 97 4.13 -21.43 0.12
N GLU A 98 5.31 -22.07 0.07
CA GLU A 98 6.25 -21.85 -1.03
C GLU A 98 5.67 -22.47 -2.31
N ALA A 99 5.58 -21.68 -3.37
CA ALA A 99 5.14 -22.17 -4.67
C ALA A 99 6.27 -23.02 -5.28
N SER A 100 5.97 -24.27 -5.65
CA SER A 100 6.95 -25.12 -6.33
C SER A 100 7.28 -24.52 -7.71
N SER A 101 8.56 -24.48 -8.06
CA SER A 101 9.11 -23.89 -9.28
C SER A 101 8.61 -24.53 -10.59
N LEU A 102 7.67 -25.46 -10.56
CA LEU A 102 7.05 -26.08 -11.73
C LEU A 102 6.17 -25.11 -12.56
N VAL A 103 5.83 -23.93 -12.02
CA VAL A 103 5.10 -22.89 -12.77
C VAL A 103 6.05 -22.03 -13.62
N SER A 104 7.36 -22.12 -13.41
CA SER A 104 8.38 -21.36 -14.15
C SER A 104 9.05 -22.18 -15.26
N CYS A 105 8.31 -23.04 -15.97
CA CYS A 105 8.85 -23.75 -17.15
C CYS A 105 9.31 -22.81 -18.28
N ASP A 106 8.99 -21.51 -18.21
CA ASP A 106 9.40 -20.51 -19.20
C ASP A 106 10.63 -19.70 -18.77
N LEU A 107 11.25 -19.97 -17.62
CA LEU A 107 12.42 -19.25 -17.12
C LEU A 107 13.72 -20.04 -17.26
N GLU A 108 14.03 -20.51 -18.47
CA GLU A 108 15.41 -20.90 -18.84
C GLU A 108 16.39 -19.73 -18.86
N PHE A 109 15.95 -18.51 -18.56
CA PHE A 109 16.77 -17.32 -18.42
C PHE A 109 16.98 -16.87 -16.97
N SER A 110 17.07 -17.78 -16.03
CA SER A 110 17.59 -17.41 -14.71
C SER A 110 19.11 -17.28 -14.83
N SER A 111 19.56 -16.08 -15.11
CA SER A 111 20.96 -15.71 -14.95
C SER A 111 21.46 -16.16 -13.57
N ALA A 112 22.34 -17.15 -13.57
CA ALA A 112 23.26 -17.48 -12.49
C ALA A 112 22.72 -17.36 -11.05
N GLY A 113 22.01 -18.38 -10.56
CA GLY A 113 22.09 -18.76 -9.15
C GLY A 113 21.15 -18.07 -8.16
N ASN A 114 20.34 -17.11 -8.52
CA ASN A 114 19.36 -16.54 -7.59
C ASN A 114 17.98 -17.16 -7.81
N LYS A 115 17.66 -18.18 -7.03
CA LYS A 115 16.31 -18.75 -6.96
C LYS A 115 15.37 -17.67 -6.41
N ILE A 116 14.46 -17.18 -7.25
CA ILE A 116 13.39 -16.28 -6.79
C ILE A 116 12.38 -17.17 -6.04
N LEU A 117 12.22 -16.95 -4.74
CA LEU A 117 11.20 -17.61 -3.96
C LEU A 117 9.85 -17.01 -4.34
N GLU A 118 8.93 -17.86 -4.71
CA GLU A 118 7.53 -17.51 -4.97
C GLU A 118 6.66 -18.11 -3.86
N TYR A 119 5.64 -17.38 -3.44
CA TYR A 119 4.73 -17.79 -2.38
C TYR A 119 3.32 -17.89 -2.92
N ARG A 120 2.53 -18.78 -2.36
CA ARG A 120 1.10 -18.89 -2.62
C ARG A 120 0.35 -18.71 -1.32
N THR A 121 -0.51 -17.73 -1.27
CA THR A 121 -1.46 -17.53 -0.18
C THR A 121 -2.60 -18.53 -0.28
N ASP A 122 -3.12 -18.98 0.85
CA ASP A 122 -4.35 -19.74 0.91
C ASP A 122 -5.48 -18.97 0.19
N SER A 123 -6.22 -19.66 -0.68
CA SER A 123 -7.18 -19.02 -1.58
C SER A 123 -8.36 -18.40 -0.83
N ASP A 124 -8.82 -19.06 0.23
CA ASP A 124 -9.99 -18.60 0.99
C ASP A 124 -9.61 -17.39 1.82
N GLU A 125 -8.41 -17.41 2.42
CA GLU A 125 -7.89 -16.27 3.17
C GLU A 125 -7.60 -15.08 2.25
N TYR A 126 -6.99 -15.31 1.08
CA TYR A 126 -6.76 -14.26 0.09
C TYR A 126 -8.07 -13.59 -0.34
N SER A 127 -9.07 -14.39 -0.71
CA SER A 127 -10.39 -13.88 -1.09
C SER A 127 -11.03 -13.10 0.06
N ARG A 128 -10.99 -13.61 1.26
CA ARG A 128 -11.54 -12.96 2.45
C ARG A 128 -10.91 -11.58 2.68
N GLN A 129 -9.59 -11.47 2.60
CA GLN A 129 -8.87 -10.20 2.81
C GLN A 129 -9.19 -9.19 1.71
N THR A 130 -9.17 -9.64 0.45
CA THR A 130 -9.40 -8.75 -0.69
C THR A 130 -10.86 -8.32 -0.82
N GLU A 131 -11.82 -9.21 -0.55
CA GLU A 131 -13.25 -8.89 -0.57
C GLU A 131 -13.66 -7.96 0.57
N SER A 132 -13.14 -8.20 1.79
CA SER A 132 -13.38 -7.31 2.93
C SER A 132 -12.88 -5.88 2.64
N LEU A 133 -11.66 -5.77 2.13
CA LEU A 133 -11.08 -4.48 1.75
C LEU A 133 -11.88 -3.79 0.63
N ARG A 134 -12.28 -4.56 -0.39
CA ARG A 134 -13.09 -4.05 -1.50
C ARG A 134 -14.44 -3.56 -1.01
N ALA A 135 -15.13 -4.33 -0.16
CA ALA A 135 -16.41 -3.96 0.39
C ALA A 135 -16.32 -2.62 1.13
N GLU A 136 -15.36 -2.46 2.04
CA GLU A 136 -15.20 -1.25 2.84
C GLU A 136 -14.84 -0.02 1.99
N LEU A 137 -13.99 -0.17 0.99
CA LEU A 137 -13.61 0.93 0.12
C LEU A 137 -14.69 1.34 -0.88
N MET A 138 -15.54 0.39 -1.30
CA MET A 138 -16.60 0.64 -2.29
C MET A 138 -17.93 1.06 -1.66
N GLU A 139 -18.10 0.88 -0.35
CA GLU A 139 -19.27 1.35 0.38
C GLU A 139 -19.15 2.83 0.74
N GLU A 140 -20.30 3.51 0.82
CA GLU A 140 -20.37 4.87 1.34
C GLU A 140 -20.26 4.84 2.87
N GLY A 141 -19.55 5.78 3.45
CA GLY A 141 -19.39 5.90 4.90
C GLY A 141 -17.96 6.10 5.35
N ASN A 142 -17.72 5.98 6.65
CA ASN A 142 -16.38 6.10 7.22
C ASN A 142 -15.55 4.85 6.91
N VAL A 143 -14.31 5.06 6.57
CA VAL A 143 -13.32 4.01 6.37
C VAL A 143 -12.45 3.93 7.62
N PHE A 144 -12.19 2.70 8.10
CA PHE A 144 -11.33 2.50 9.25
C PHE A 144 -9.87 2.88 8.93
N ASP A 145 -9.16 3.36 9.94
CA ASP A 145 -7.74 3.75 9.80
C ASP A 145 -6.86 2.62 9.27
N GLU A 146 -7.14 1.38 9.66
CA GLU A 146 -6.46 0.20 9.14
C GLU A 146 -6.63 0.05 7.63
N THR A 147 -7.83 0.31 7.11
CA THR A 147 -8.11 0.26 5.67
C THR A 147 -7.46 1.43 4.92
N VAL A 148 -7.38 2.62 5.52
CA VAL A 148 -6.60 3.74 4.98
C VAL A 148 -5.11 3.37 4.87
N CYS A 149 -4.55 2.74 5.90
CA CYS A 149 -3.18 2.23 5.90
C CYS A 149 -2.97 1.17 4.79
N MET A 150 -3.90 0.22 4.67
CA MET A 150 -3.86 -0.83 3.64
C MET A 150 -3.90 -0.22 2.23
N LEU A 151 -4.79 0.75 2.00
CA LEU A 151 -4.90 1.45 0.72
C LEU A 151 -3.59 2.14 0.33
N TRP A 152 -2.94 2.80 1.29
CA TRP A 152 -1.64 3.43 1.07
C TRP A 152 -0.56 2.40 0.73
N LEU A 153 -0.48 1.28 1.47
CA LEU A 153 0.46 0.18 1.21
C LEU A 153 0.27 -0.43 -0.19
N LEU A 154 -0.98 -0.65 -0.60
CA LEU A 154 -1.30 -1.16 -1.94
C LEU A 154 -0.88 -0.19 -3.04
N ARG A 155 -1.06 1.11 -2.82
CA ARG A 155 -0.59 2.15 -3.73
C ARG A 155 0.92 2.12 -3.87
N GLU A 156 1.65 2.15 -2.75
CA GLU A 156 3.11 2.20 -2.74
C GLU A 156 3.74 0.91 -3.32
N SER A 157 3.10 -0.25 -3.11
CA SER A 157 3.56 -1.53 -3.68
C SER A 157 3.14 -1.77 -5.12
N SER A 158 2.25 -0.93 -5.67
CA SER A 158 1.56 -1.13 -6.96
C SER A 158 0.61 -2.34 -7.01
N CYS A 159 0.36 -3.02 -5.87
CA CYS A 159 -0.60 -4.12 -5.80
C CYS A 159 -2.06 -3.66 -5.97
N PHE A 160 -2.31 -2.36 -5.90
CA PHE A 160 -3.62 -1.76 -6.13
C PHE A 160 -4.21 -2.17 -7.50
N TYR A 161 -3.38 -2.21 -8.53
CA TYR A 161 -3.79 -2.57 -9.90
C TYR A 161 -4.13 -4.05 -10.06
N ASP A 162 -3.62 -4.90 -9.17
CA ASP A 162 -3.92 -6.33 -9.17
C ASP A 162 -5.29 -6.63 -8.54
N LEU A 163 -5.75 -5.75 -7.64
CA LEU A 163 -6.95 -5.96 -6.84
C LEU A 163 -8.21 -5.33 -7.42
N PHE A 164 -8.07 -4.20 -8.10
CA PHE A 164 -9.21 -3.40 -8.55
C PHE A 164 -9.27 -3.33 -10.07
N SER A 165 -10.45 -3.59 -10.62
CA SER A 165 -10.74 -3.38 -12.03
C SER A 165 -10.63 -1.89 -12.40
N ARG A 166 -10.53 -1.57 -13.69
CA ARG A 166 -10.45 -0.17 -14.16
C ARG A 166 -11.64 0.69 -13.74
N GLU A 167 -12.82 0.11 -13.71
CA GLU A 167 -14.02 0.86 -13.29
C GLU A 167 -14.02 1.11 -11.79
N GLU A 168 -13.63 0.12 -10.98
CA GLU A 168 -13.44 0.28 -9.54
C GLU A 168 -12.37 1.33 -9.24
N GLN A 169 -11.26 1.34 -9.97
CA GLN A 169 -10.20 2.34 -9.82
C GLN A 169 -10.70 3.76 -10.05
N LYS A 170 -11.57 3.97 -11.06
CA LYS A 170 -12.20 5.29 -11.31
C LYS A 170 -13.06 5.73 -10.14
N TYR A 171 -13.88 4.83 -9.61
CA TYR A 171 -14.70 5.10 -8.42
C TYR A 171 -13.83 5.44 -7.21
N LEU A 172 -12.82 4.62 -6.96
CA LEU A 172 -11.88 4.81 -5.84
C LEU A 172 -11.09 6.11 -5.91
N THR A 173 -10.89 6.69 -7.09
CA THR A 173 -10.27 8.02 -7.22
C THR A 173 -11.06 9.09 -6.47
N SER A 174 -12.38 9.11 -6.62
CA SER A 174 -13.24 10.05 -5.91
C SER A 174 -13.23 9.77 -4.41
N ARG A 175 -13.26 8.48 -4.04
CA ARG A 175 -13.21 8.04 -2.65
C ARG A 175 -11.91 8.41 -1.95
N ILE A 176 -10.77 8.25 -2.61
CA ILE A 176 -9.46 8.65 -2.09
C ILE A 176 -9.39 10.16 -1.87
N ASN A 177 -9.97 10.97 -2.78
CA ASN A 177 -10.06 12.41 -2.59
C ASN A 177 -10.89 12.78 -1.36
N GLU A 178 -12.01 12.09 -1.14
CA GLU A 178 -12.84 12.28 0.05
C GLU A 178 -12.07 11.94 1.33
N LEU A 179 -11.40 10.78 1.38
CA LEU A 179 -10.56 10.38 2.50
C LEU A 179 -9.44 11.39 2.78
N TYR A 180 -8.78 11.88 1.73
CA TYR A 180 -7.73 12.91 1.86
C TYR A 180 -8.24 14.20 2.50
N LEU A 181 -9.48 14.59 2.24
CA LEU A 181 -10.08 15.80 2.81
C LEU A 181 -10.56 15.60 4.25
N ASN A 182 -11.01 14.40 4.61
CA ASN A 182 -11.77 14.17 5.84
C ASN A 182 -10.97 13.45 6.94
N SER A 183 -9.82 12.80 6.64
CA SER A 183 -8.97 12.11 7.61
C SER A 183 -7.57 12.69 7.64
N LEU A 184 -7.08 13.00 8.83
CA LEU A 184 -5.69 13.46 9.02
C LEU A 184 -4.69 12.37 8.68
N LEU A 185 -4.98 11.12 9.04
CA LEU A 185 -4.15 9.97 8.69
C LEU A 185 -4.07 9.78 7.17
N ALA A 186 -5.21 9.77 6.49
CA ALA A 186 -5.24 9.65 5.03
C ALA A 186 -4.47 10.78 4.35
N LYS A 187 -4.66 12.02 4.81
CA LYS A 187 -3.93 13.20 4.30
C LYS A 187 -2.42 13.04 4.46
N THR A 188 -1.97 12.57 5.61
CA THR A 188 -0.54 12.35 5.88
C THR A 188 0.00 11.22 5.00
N LEU A 189 -0.62 10.04 5.02
CA LEU A 189 -0.16 8.88 4.26
C LEU A 189 -0.16 9.13 2.76
N LEU A 190 -1.23 9.70 2.20
CA LEU A 190 -1.33 9.95 0.77
C LEU A 190 -0.33 11.03 0.29
N SER A 191 0.21 11.85 1.19
CA SER A 191 1.27 12.80 0.87
C SER A 191 2.68 12.22 0.97
N VAL A 192 2.84 11.03 1.56
CA VAL A 192 4.13 10.33 1.73
C VAL A 192 4.33 9.31 0.61
N SER A 193 5.54 9.32 0.01
CA SER A 193 6.03 8.22 -0.81
C SER A 193 7.31 7.66 -0.20
N ILE A 194 7.42 6.34 -0.17
CA ILE A 194 8.57 5.60 0.34
C ILE A 194 9.50 5.11 -0.76
N HIS A 195 9.21 5.43 -2.02
CA HIS A 195 10.05 5.09 -3.16
C HIS A 195 10.98 6.24 -3.54
N ASN A 196 12.18 5.88 -4.02
CA ASN A 196 13.03 6.84 -4.69
C ASN A 196 12.57 7.04 -6.14
N ALA A 197 13.10 8.07 -6.83
CA ALA A 197 12.72 8.39 -8.20
C ALA A 197 12.98 7.25 -9.20
N LEU A 198 13.99 6.41 -8.96
CA LEU A 198 14.32 5.27 -9.84
C LEU A 198 13.30 4.13 -9.66
N ASP A 199 12.92 3.83 -8.42
CA ASP A 199 11.88 2.83 -8.14
C ASP A 199 10.53 3.26 -8.71
N SER A 200 10.18 4.54 -8.56
CA SER A 200 8.94 5.11 -9.11
C SER A 200 8.92 5.05 -10.63
N ALA A 201 10.05 5.32 -11.30
CA ALA A 201 10.17 5.19 -12.75
C ALA A 201 10.05 3.72 -13.20
N ALA A 202 10.70 2.80 -12.49
CA ALA A 202 10.64 1.37 -12.81
C ALA A 202 9.25 0.77 -12.58
N LEU A 203 8.55 1.18 -11.51
CA LEU A 203 7.16 0.81 -11.27
C LEU A 203 6.22 1.45 -12.29
N GLY A 204 6.47 2.71 -12.67
CA GLY A 204 5.72 3.42 -13.71
C GLY A 204 5.78 2.72 -15.07
N THR A 205 6.94 2.19 -15.48
CA THR A 205 7.07 1.46 -16.75
C THR A 205 6.32 0.13 -16.77
N LEU A 206 6.14 -0.50 -15.61
CA LEU A 206 5.35 -1.72 -15.49
C LEU A 206 3.84 -1.43 -15.68
N PHE A 207 3.41 -0.21 -15.39
CA PHE A 207 2.02 0.23 -15.39
C PHE A 207 1.78 1.46 -16.29
N GLU A 208 2.50 1.57 -17.39
CA GLU A 208 2.69 2.75 -18.26
C GLU A 208 1.42 3.47 -18.77
N LYS A 209 0.23 2.93 -18.53
CA LYS A 209 -1.03 3.58 -18.93
C LYS A 209 -1.89 4.11 -17.79
N GLU A 210 -1.50 3.85 -16.54
CA GLU A 210 -2.37 4.08 -15.37
C GLU A 210 -1.74 4.94 -14.26
N SER A 211 -0.46 5.33 -14.40
CA SER A 211 0.31 6.10 -13.39
C SER A 211 -0.25 7.50 -13.09
N ASP A 212 -1.19 7.97 -13.90
CA ASP A 212 -1.81 9.29 -13.74
C ASP A 212 -2.75 9.39 -12.53
N PHE A 213 -3.19 8.26 -11.98
CA PHE A 213 -4.20 8.23 -10.92
C PHE A 213 -3.67 8.67 -9.55
N PHE A 214 -2.42 8.35 -9.22
CA PHE A 214 -1.89 8.51 -7.87
C PHE A 214 -0.66 9.43 -7.77
N HIS A 215 -0.49 10.39 -8.65
CA HIS A 215 0.67 11.27 -8.57
C HIS A 215 0.45 12.33 -7.46
N PRO A 216 1.29 12.35 -6.38
CA PRO A 216 1.13 13.33 -5.28
C PRO A 216 1.15 14.80 -5.74
N ALA A 217 1.76 15.07 -6.89
CA ALA A 217 1.79 16.41 -7.49
C ALA A 217 0.41 16.92 -7.94
N ARG A 218 -0.54 16.04 -8.25
CA ARG A 218 -1.91 16.46 -8.64
C ARG A 218 -2.74 16.87 -7.44
N TYR A 219 -2.51 16.30 -6.26
CA TYR A 219 -3.20 16.70 -5.04
C TYR A 219 -2.81 18.11 -4.56
N ARG A 220 -1.58 18.57 -4.86
CA ARG A 220 -1.15 19.94 -4.57
C ARG A 220 -1.76 20.99 -5.52
N GLY A 221 -2.14 20.62 -6.73
CA GLY A 221 -2.64 21.54 -7.75
C GLY A 221 -4.13 21.89 -7.63
N SER A 222 -4.96 21.02 -7.03
CA SER A 222 -6.40 21.30 -6.95
C SER A 222 -6.82 22.17 -5.75
N ILE A 223 -5.93 22.41 -4.79
CA ILE A 223 -6.24 23.25 -3.61
C ILE A 223 -5.89 24.74 -3.84
N SER A 224 -5.08 25.07 -4.85
CA SER A 224 -4.67 26.47 -5.11
C SER A 224 -5.55 27.23 -6.10
N GLY A 225 -6.63 26.66 -6.59
CA GLY A 225 -7.43 27.20 -7.69
C GLY A 225 -8.83 27.73 -7.39
N SER A 226 -9.22 27.92 -6.12
CA SER A 226 -10.58 28.42 -5.87
C SER A 226 -10.77 29.21 -4.59
N VAL A 227 -9.95 30.22 -4.35
CA VAL A 227 -10.33 31.34 -3.46
C VAL A 227 -9.60 32.60 -3.95
N TYR A 228 -10.16 33.29 -4.90
CA TYR A 228 -10.09 34.74 -5.14
C TYR A 228 -10.68 35.04 -6.53
N GLY A 229 -11.98 34.82 -6.65
CA GLY A 229 -12.80 35.46 -7.68
C GLY A 229 -13.42 36.71 -7.08
N THR A 230 -12.75 37.85 -7.16
CA THR A 230 -13.32 39.15 -6.87
C THR A 230 -14.49 39.43 -7.80
N PHE A 231 -15.68 39.42 -7.23
CA PHE A 231 -16.87 40.01 -7.86
C PHE A 231 -16.66 41.51 -8.02
N GLN A 232 -16.35 41.98 -9.20
CA GLN A 232 -16.53 43.38 -9.59
C GLN A 232 -17.90 43.50 -10.27
N CYS A 233 -18.88 43.93 -9.49
CA CYS A 233 -20.10 44.50 -10.06
C CYS A 233 -19.76 45.82 -10.76
N ARG A 234 -19.91 45.88 -12.08
CA ARG A 234 -20.05 47.12 -12.84
C ARG A 234 -21.52 47.31 -13.14
N PHE A 235 -22.11 48.31 -12.48
CA PHE A 235 -23.34 48.96 -12.94
C PHE A 235 -23.01 49.83 -14.16
N HIS A 236 -23.71 49.61 -15.23
CA HIS A 236 -24.26 50.64 -16.15
C HIS A 236 -25.46 50.05 -16.83
#